data_75d6c338b090951ec7fd51ff0724c60f
#
_entry.id   75d6c338b090951ec7fd51ff0724c60f
#
_cell.length_a   1.000
_cell.length_b   1.000
_cell.length_c   1.000
_cell.angle_alpha   90.00
_cell.angle_beta   90.00
_cell.angle_gamma   90.00
#
_symmetry.space_group_name_H-M   'P 1'
#
loop_
_entity.id
_entity.type
_entity.pdbx_description
1 polymer ?
#
loop_
_entity_poly.entity_id
_entity_poly.type
_entity_poly.pdbx_seq_one_letter_code
_entity_poly.pdbx_strand_id
1 'polypeptide(L)'
;MTALSPPPPAGPLRGADAAPQFVQRRTQEGVAVLTMAGPDGNRLGPELIAALARGFSAAWQDDGVRAVVLTARGPDFCAGAFADLPPPSPDPPQIPEGIAALADLCAKIAASPKPLVCALHGRVISGGLALALAAQALVGDARATMHFPEPRLGRLPPGGGALRLAWRLGAEAALQLLNAPAPLSVEDPAIAPLNHLAPREGLLPAAQAFALHLARHPEDIPAPYGGLEDAPAYRAALRVARAGMPRELPAHRQHESALLDVLEAAQLLPPDQALGFDQVHVQDAALSPSARAYAHLSRATRRALVTPESRATNMLSARNSPLLAALTPALAAQLVPGLLRDGVEVTLIDQSRDALAETLEAVAQEHLAMVRDGRMTQAASEQDWQRLSGRLSLDPAHSPALALASTAHLAWLGAGLPEGVEMVHWVEDGGEPQQAVSLRPAPARRPRLCEIIVQEAAPALSVQRASRLAMRLKLTPLRVFERSALAQLRAAAARAEQEIQTAGATPPLPSERMALLATINTGARLLREGVSLRPSDIDLTMVLGAGWPQWRGGPMAEGDMIGLLVLRHELRRAAAWNAALWTPDTLIEELIQRGDRFSDLN
;
A
#
# COMPACT_ATOMS: atom_id res chain seq x y z
N MET A 1 36.99 -36.12 41.73
CA MET A 1 35.89 -36.61 40.92
C MET A 1 34.60 -36.30 41.67
N THR A 2 34.00 -35.18 41.40
CA THR A 2 32.73 -34.71 41.99
C THR A 2 31.64 -34.95 40.96
N ALA A 3 30.70 -35.84 41.24
CA ALA A 3 29.60 -36.18 40.38
C ALA A 3 28.63 -35.00 40.26
N LEU A 4 28.35 -34.58 39.04
CA LEU A 4 27.29 -33.61 38.70
C LEU A 4 25.93 -34.28 38.85
N SER A 5 25.06 -33.69 39.67
CA SER A 5 23.64 -34.09 39.80
C SER A 5 22.88 -33.88 38.50
N PRO A 6 21.94 -34.75 38.16
CA PRO A 6 21.11 -34.57 36.95
C PRO A 6 20.19 -33.35 37.09
N PRO A 7 19.84 -32.67 35.96
CA PRO A 7 18.90 -31.54 35.98
C PRO A 7 17.50 -31.99 36.40
N PRO A 8 16.69 -31.08 37.01
CA PRO A 8 15.34 -31.41 37.45
C PRO A 8 14.43 -31.69 36.23
N PRO A 9 13.36 -32.49 36.38
CA PRO A 9 12.45 -32.82 35.31
C PRO A 9 11.73 -31.56 34.78
N ALA A 10 11.63 -31.44 33.48
CA ALA A 10 10.90 -30.36 32.80
C ALA A 10 9.46 -30.32 33.34
N GLY A 11 9.06 -29.17 33.86
CA GLY A 11 7.69 -28.93 34.29
C GLY A 11 6.71 -29.06 33.12
N PRO A 12 5.39 -29.25 33.37
CA PRO A 12 4.42 -29.48 32.34
C PRO A 12 4.43 -28.32 31.34
N LEU A 13 4.55 -28.66 30.05
CA LEU A 13 4.40 -27.74 28.93
C LEU A 13 3.12 -26.93 29.15
N ARG A 14 3.22 -25.60 29.21
CA ARG A 14 2.07 -24.71 29.20
C ARG A 14 1.21 -25.09 28.02
N GLY A 15 -0.11 -25.19 28.26
CA GLY A 15 -1.10 -25.70 27.33
C GLY A 15 -0.91 -25.15 25.92
N ALA A 16 -1.08 -26.02 24.94
CA ALA A 16 -1.09 -25.67 23.53
C ALA A 16 -1.93 -24.42 23.34
N ASP A 17 -1.32 -23.33 22.84
CA ASP A 17 -2.02 -22.11 22.46
C ASP A 17 -3.17 -22.52 21.54
N ALA A 18 -4.42 -22.29 21.98
CA ALA A 18 -5.59 -22.54 21.17
C ALA A 18 -5.41 -21.76 19.87
N ALA A 19 -5.51 -22.43 18.71
CA ALA A 19 -5.37 -21.80 17.40
C ALA A 19 -6.23 -20.53 17.33
N PRO A 20 -5.73 -19.42 16.80
CA PRO A 20 -6.41 -18.13 16.80
C PRO A 20 -7.80 -18.28 16.17
N GLN A 21 -8.83 -17.93 16.93
CA GLN A 21 -10.22 -18.02 16.48
C GLN A 21 -10.58 -16.78 15.65
N PHE A 22 -10.34 -16.83 14.35
CA PHE A 22 -10.57 -15.71 13.42
C PHE A 22 -12.04 -15.34 13.21
N VAL A 23 -12.99 -16.21 13.57
CA VAL A 23 -14.43 -15.97 13.50
C VAL A 23 -15.07 -16.40 14.80
N GLN A 24 -15.78 -15.48 15.44
CA GLN A 24 -16.58 -15.74 16.64
C GLN A 24 -18.05 -15.88 16.25
N ARG A 25 -18.72 -16.92 16.73
CA ARG A 25 -20.17 -17.10 16.56
C ARG A 25 -20.89 -16.89 17.89
N ARG A 26 -21.96 -16.10 17.85
CA ARG A 26 -22.94 -15.98 18.93
C ARG A 26 -24.34 -16.14 18.34
N THR A 27 -25.22 -16.88 19.01
CA THR A 27 -26.62 -17.03 18.60
C THR A 27 -27.50 -16.37 19.65
N GLN A 28 -28.33 -15.44 19.23
CA GLN A 28 -29.27 -14.73 20.08
C GLN A 28 -30.60 -14.56 19.33
N GLU A 29 -31.71 -14.91 19.96
CA GLU A 29 -33.07 -14.77 19.41
C GLU A 29 -33.29 -15.38 18.02
N GLY A 30 -32.54 -16.45 17.72
CA GLY A 30 -32.57 -17.11 16.41
C GLY A 30 -31.72 -16.45 15.31
N VAL A 31 -30.87 -15.49 15.67
CA VAL A 31 -29.88 -14.91 14.77
C VAL A 31 -28.49 -15.39 15.14
N ALA A 32 -27.79 -16.02 14.20
CA ALA A 32 -26.38 -16.30 14.34
C ALA A 32 -25.54 -15.10 13.88
N VAL A 33 -24.85 -14.47 14.83
CA VAL A 33 -23.89 -13.39 14.53
C VAL A 33 -22.51 -13.99 14.38
N LEU A 34 -21.95 -13.89 13.17
CA LEU A 34 -20.57 -14.22 12.84
C LEU A 34 -19.73 -12.95 12.86
N THR A 35 -18.76 -12.89 13.75
CA THR A 35 -17.88 -11.72 13.90
C THR A 35 -16.48 -12.08 13.44
N MET A 36 -16.01 -11.45 12.36
CA MET A 36 -14.62 -11.54 11.93
C MET A 36 -13.69 -10.88 12.96
N ALA A 37 -12.59 -11.55 13.29
CA ALA A 37 -11.56 -11.06 14.22
C ALA A 37 -10.17 -11.44 13.70
N GLY A 38 -9.95 -11.25 12.41
CA GLY A 38 -8.68 -11.53 11.73
C GLY A 38 -7.65 -10.42 11.94
N PRO A 39 -6.39 -10.69 11.65
CA PRO A 39 -5.32 -9.70 11.71
C PRO A 39 -5.47 -8.61 10.64
N ASP A 40 -4.67 -7.55 10.75
CA ASP A 40 -4.52 -6.49 9.74
C ASP A 40 -5.85 -5.88 9.24
N GLY A 41 -6.79 -5.63 10.15
CA GLY A 41 -8.11 -5.09 9.80
C GLY A 41 -8.99 -6.09 9.06
N ASN A 42 -8.99 -7.34 9.50
CA ASN A 42 -9.78 -8.44 8.92
C ASN A 42 -9.47 -8.70 7.45
N ARG A 43 -8.20 -8.55 7.06
CA ARG A 43 -7.76 -8.88 5.70
C ARG A 43 -7.98 -10.36 5.42
N LEU A 44 -8.65 -10.64 4.29
CA LEU A 44 -8.97 -12.02 3.90
C LEU A 44 -7.72 -12.75 3.43
N GLY A 45 -7.32 -13.74 4.20
CA GLY A 45 -6.34 -14.77 3.86
C GLY A 45 -6.99 -16.15 3.92
N PRO A 46 -6.27 -17.22 3.54
CA PRO A 46 -6.81 -18.59 3.50
C PRO A 46 -7.45 -19.04 4.82
N GLU A 47 -6.82 -18.72 5.95
CA GLU A 47 -7.30 -19.12 7.28
C GLU A 47 -8.62 -18.43 7.66
N LEU A 48 -8.76 -17.12 7.41
CA LEU A 48 -10.00 -16.39 7.69
C LEU A 48 -11.13 -16.84 6.76
N ILE A 49 -10.85 -17.12 5.49
CA ILE A 49 -11.82 -17.66 4.52
C ILE A 49 -12.30 -19.03 4.98
N ALA A 50 -11.39 -19.92 5.37
CA ALA A 50 -11.75 -21.24 5.88
C ALA A 50 -12.55 -21.15 7.19
N ALA A 51 -12.21 -20.23 8.09
CA ALA A 51 -12.94 -19.99 9.33
C ALA A 51 -14.37 -19.47 9.06
N LEU A 52 -14.53 -18.55 8.09
CA LEU A 52 -15.84 -18.07 7.65
C LEU A 52 -16.68 -19.19 7.07
N ALA A 53 -16.11 -20.03 6.18
CA ALA A 53 -16.81 -21.17 5.59
C ALA A 53 -17.33 -22.13 6.67
N ARG A 54 -16.53 -22.44 7.68
CA ARG A 54 -16.97 -23.26 8.84
C ARG A 54 -18.05 -22.56 9.66
N GLY A 55 -17.91 -21.27 9.91
CA GLY A 55 -18.88 -20.47 10.67
C GLY A 55 -20.25 -20.43 10.01
N PHE A 56 -20.30 -20.19 8.70
CA PHE A 56 -21.53 -20.24 7.91
C PHE A 56 -22.15 -21.63 7.91
N SER A 57 -21.38 -22.67 7.62
CA SER A 57 -21.89 -24.04 7.61
C SER A 57 -22.51 -24.43 8.94
N ALA A 58 -21.86 -24.08 10.06
CA ALA A 58 -22.39 -24.35 11.39
C ALA A 58 -23.67 -23.54 11.70
N ALA A 59 -23.79 -22.30 11.18
CA ALA A 59 -25.00 -21.48 11.35
C ALA A 59 -26.18 -22.01 10.49
N TRP A 60 -25.89 -22.51 9.29
CA TRP A 60 -26.90 -23.07 8.40
C TRP A 60 -27.45 -24.43 8.89
N GLN A 61 -26.62 -25.24 9.54
CA GLN A 61 -27.00 -26.55 10.09
C GLN A 61 -27.72 -26.48 11.44
N ASP A 62 -27.70 -25.31 12.11
CA ASP A 62 -28.30 -25.11 13.42
C ASP A 62 -29.79 -24.79 13.27
N ASP A 63 -30.68 -25.69 13.64
CA ASP A 63 -32.13 -25.51 13.54
C ASP A 63 -32.68 -24.37 14.41
N GLY A 64 -31.95 -23.96 15.45
CA GLY A 64 -32.28 -22.80 16.27
C GLY A 64 -31.97 -21.46 15.59
N VAL A 65 -31.25 -21.47 14.45
CA VAL A 65 -30.90 -20.26 13.70
C VAL A 65 -31.86 -20.04 12.55
N ARG A 66 -32.50 -18.88 12.51
CA ARG A 66 -33.43 -18.45 11.46
C ARG A 66 -32.81 -17.48 10.47
N ALA A 67 -31.81 -16.71 10.90
CA ALA A 67 -31.11 -15.73 10.09
C ALA A 67 -29.65 -15.61 10.53
N VAL A 68 -28.79 -15.08 9.65
CA VAL A 68 -27.36 -14.92 9.88
C VAL A 68 -26.98 -13.43 9.71
N VAL A 69 -26.14 -12.92 10.60
CA VAL A 69 -25.51 -11.62 10.45
C VAL A 69 -24.00 -11.78 10.42
N LEU A 70 -23.36 -11.21 9.41
CA LEU A 70 -21.89 -11.12 9.32
C LEU A 70 -21.46 -9.70 9.70
N THR A 71 -20.56 -9.59 10.65
CA THR A 71 -19.93 -8.32 11.06
C THR A 71 -18.43 -8.52 11.35
N ALA A 72 -17.75 -7.49 11.82
CA ALA A 72 -16.34 -7.57 12.13
C ALA A 72 -15.97 -6.82 13.41
N ARG A 73 -14.88 -7.25 14.05
CA ARG A 73 -14.26 -6.55 15.18
C ARG A 73 -13.26 -5.52 14.66
N GLY A 74 -13.09 -4.45 15.41
CA GLY A 74 -12.11 -3.40 15.12
C GLY A 74 -12.68 -2.23 14.32
N PRO A 75 -11.81 -1.38 13.74
CA PRO A 75 -12.24 -0.17 13.03
C PRO A 75 -12.85 -0.47 11.66
N ASP A 76 -12.51 -1.58 11.04
CA ASP A 76 -12.86 -1.93 9.66
C ASP A 76 -13.64 -3.23 9.57
N PHE A 77 -14.59 -3.29 8.64
CA PHE A 77 -15.21 -4.55 8.26
C PHE A 77 -14.18 -5.47 7.60
N CYS A 78 -13.49 -4.97 6.58
CA CYS A 78 -12.39 -5.69 5.93
C CYS A 78 -11.48 -4.73 5.16
N ALA A 79 -10.19 -4.74 5.47
CA ALA A 79 -9.19 -3.89 4.84
C ALA A 79 -8.65 -4.43 3.51
N GLY A 80 -9.24 -5.50 2.95
CA GLY A 80 -8.88 -6.04 1.64
C GLY A 80 -8.64 -7.56 1.63
N ALA A 81 -8.21 -8.07 0.48
CA ALA A 81 -7.87 -9.47 0.26
C ALA A 81 -6.54 -9.60 -0.50
N PHE A 82 -5.91 -10.76 -0.38
CA PHE A 82 -4.78 -11.25 -1.19
C PHE A 82 -3.77 -10.21 -1.64
N ALA A 83 -2.87 -9.83 -0.71
CA ALA A 83 -1.72 -9.01 -1.07
C ALA A 83 -0.59 -9.81 -1.73
N ASP A 84 -0.64 -11.13 -1.66
CA ASP A 84 0.47 -12.02 -1.96
C ASP A 84 0.29 -12.73 -3.31
N LEU A 85 0.48 -11.97 -4.39
CA LEU A 85 0.77 -12.54 -5.69
C LEU A 85 2.26 -12.96 -5.75
N PRO A 86 2.61 -14.00 -6.52
CA PRO A 86 4.01 -14.39 -6.69
C PRO A 86 4.86 -13.24 -7.24
N PRO A 87 6.16 -13.20 -6.96
CA PRO A 87 7.05 -12.18 -7.50
C PRO A 87 7.08 -12.24 -9.04
N PRO A 88 7.46 -11.14 -9.73
CA PRO A 88 7.73 -11.17 -11.15
C PRO A 88 8.76 -12.25 -11.49
N SER A 89 8.47 -13.08 -12.48
CA SER A 89 9.32 -14.20 -12.89
C SER A 89 8.96 -14.60 -14.34
N PRO A 90 9.91 -15.07 -15.16
CA PRO A 90 9.61 -15.64 -16.47
C PRO A 90 8.87 -16.98 -16.39
N ASP A 91 8.95 -17.70 -15.26
CA ASP A 91 8.21 -18.96 -15.09
C ASP A 91 6.71 -18.69 -14.97
N PRO A 92 5.87 -19.63 -15.46
CA PRO A 92 4.44 -19.52 -15.31
C PRO A 92 4.07 -19.43 -13.82
N PRO A 93 3.40 -18.36 -13.39
CA PRO A 93 3.04 -18.18 -12.00
C PRO A 93 1.88 -19.10 -11.63
N GLN A 94 1.86 -19.56 -10.36
CA GLN A 94 0.73 -20.27 -9.81
C GLN A 94 -0.35 -19.30 -9.34
N ILE A 95 -1.61 -19.66 -9.55
CA ILE A 95 -2.77 -18.92 -9.07
C ILE A 95 -2.80 -19.05 -7.54
N PRO A 96 -2.90 -17.95 -6.78
CA PRO A 96 -3.07 -18.03 -5.34
C PRO A 96 -4.35 -18.77 -4.97
N GLU A 97 -4.23 -19.84 -4.18
CA GLU A 97 -5.36 -20.68 -3.73
C GLU A 97 -6.52 -19.88 -3.12
N GLY A 98 -6.20 -18.79 -2.44
CA GLY A 98 -7.20 -17.92 -1.82
C GLY A 98 -8.17 -17.26 -2.80
N ILE A 99 -7.81 -17.04 -4.06
CA ILE A 99 -8.70 -16.43 -5.07
C ILE A 99 -9.88 -17.36 -5.35
N ALA A 100 -9.62 -18.63 -5.60
CA ALA A 100 -10.66 -19.65 -5.82
C ALA A 100 -11.49 -19.87 -4.55
N ALA A 101 -10.84 -20.00 -3.39
CA ALA A 101 -11.53 -20.21 -2.11
C ALA A 101 -12.49 -19.06 -1.75
N LEU A 102 -12.15 -17.82 -2.08
CA LEU A 102 -13.04 -16.68 -1.89
C LEU A 102 -14.25 -16.75 -2.85
N ALA A 103 -14.04 -17.09 -4.11
CA ALA A 103 -15.11 -17.25 -5.07
C ALA A 103 -16.12 -18.32 -4.63
N ASP A 104 -15.62 -19.46 -4.16
CA ASP A 104 -16.45 -20.54 -3.59
C ASP A 104 -17.22 -20.10 -2.35
N LEU A 105 -16.58 -19.33 -1.45
CA LEU A 105 -17.24 -18.79 -0.27
C LEU A 105 -18.36 -17.82 -0.65
N CYS A 106 -18.10 -16.90 -1.59
CA CYS A 106 -19.11 -15.97 -2.08
C CYS A 106 -20.28 -16.68 -2.76
N ALA A 107 -20.02 -17.75 -3.51
CA ALA A 107 -21.07 -18.58 -4.10
C ALA A 107 -21.94 -19.25 -3.02
N LYS A 108 -21.34 -19.82 -1.98
CA LYS A 108 -22.05 -20.41 -0.84
C LYS A 108 -22.89 -19.40 -0.07
N ILE A 109 -22.37 -18.18 0.13
CA ILE A 109 -23.08 -17.08 0.77
C ILE A 109 -24.31 -16.69 -0.05
N ALA A 110 -24.15 -16.54 -1.38
CA ALA A 110 -25.26 -16.20 -2.27
C ALA A 110 -26.36 -17.28 -2.29
N ALA A 111 -25.98 -18.54 -2.13
CA ALA A 111 -26.90 -19.68 -2.02
C ALA A 111 -27.33 -19.98 -0.57
N SER A 112 -27.15 -19.04 0.37
CA SER A 112 -27.49 -19.24 1.78
C SER A 112 -28.96 -19.67 1.96
N PRO A 113 -29.24 -20.78 2.67
CA PRO A 113 -30.60 -21.24 2.91
C PRO A 113 -31.36 -20.39 3.94
N LYS A 114 -30.66 -19.48 4.62
CA LYS A 114 -31.21 -18.58 5.64
C LYS A 114 -30.83 -17.15 5.26
N PRO A 115 -31.71 -16.15 5.48
CA PRO A 115 -31.37 -14.76 5.21
C PRO A 115 -30.05 -14.35 5.88
N LEU A 116 -29.16 -13.76 5.08
CA LEU A 116 -27.85 -13.31 5.51
C LEU A 116 -27.71 -11.80 5.26
N VAL A 117 -27.44 -11.07 6.34
CA VAL A 117 -27.24 -9.63 6.34
C VAL A 117 -25.81 -9.29 6.75
N CYS A 118 -25.12 -8.45 5.99
CA CYS A 118 -23.81 -7.91 6.39
C CYS A 118 -24.00 -6.56 7.10
N ALA A 119 -23.38 -6.42 8.29
CA ALA A 119 -23.31 -5.18 9.06
C ALA A 119 -21.95 -4.50 8.79
N LEU A 120 -21.95 -3.47 7.94
CA LEU A 120 -20.75 -2.85 7.36
C LEU A 120 -20.33 -1.60 8.11
N HIS A 121 -19.02 -1.49 8.41
CA HIS A 121 -18.45 -0.31 9.06
C HIS A 121 -17.00 -0.09 8.66
N GLY A 122 -16.52 1.14 8.80
CA GLY A 122 -15.15 1.49 8.43
C GLY A 122 -14.86 1.14 6.97
N ARG A 123 -13.72 0.53 6.70
CA ARG A 123 -13.33 0.14 5.35
C ARG A 123 -13.95 -1.20 4.94
N VAL A 124 -14.55 -1.23 3.75
CA VAL A 124 -15.11 -2.43 3.11
C VAL A 124 -14.43 -2.57 1.74
N ILE A 125 -13.29 -3.25 1.70
CA ILE A 125 -12.36 -3.19 0.57
C ILE A 125 -12.19 -4.55 -0.10
N SER A 126 -12.12 -4.58 -1.45
CA SER A 126 -11.68 -5.75 -2.22
C SER A 126 -12.57 -6.98 -1.96
N GLY A 127 -11.95 -8.13 -1.62
CA GLY A 127 -12.67 -9.36 -1.26
C GLY A 127 -13.67 -9.20 -0.12
N GLY A 128 -13.48 -8.25 0.80
CA GLY A 128 -14.45 -7.94 1.85
C GLY A 128 -15.74 -7.32 1.28
N LEU A 129 -15.61 -6.47 0.26
CA LEU A 129 -16.76 -5.93 -0.48
C LEU A 129 -17.43 -7.02 -1.33
N ALA A 130 -16.65 -7.88 -2.00
CA ALA A 130 -17.19 -9.01 -2.76
C ALA A 130 -18.00 -9.96 -1.87
N LEU A 131 -17.49 -10.24 -0.64
CA LEU A 131 -18.15 -11.06 0.36
C LEU A 131 -19.47 -10.42 0.85
N ALA A 132 -19.45 -9.11 1.10
CA ALA A 132 -20.65 -8.35 1.45
C ALA A 132 -21.69 -8.39 0.31
N LEU A 133 -21.28 -8.15 -0.93
CA LEU A 133 -22.15 -8.18 -2.10
C LEU A 133 -22.76 -9.58 -2.39
N ALA A 134 -22.17 -10.64 -1.86
CA ALA A 134 -22.73 -11.99 -1.96
C ALA A 134 -23.90 -12.23 -0.97
N ALA A 135 -24.03 -11.45 0.11
CA ALA A 135 -25.11 -11.56 1.07
C ALA A 135 -26.44 -11.03 0.46
N GLN A 136 -27.59 -11.44 1.02
CA GLN A 136 -28.89 -10.97 0.53
C GLN A 136 -29.11 -9.48 0.81
N ALA A 137 -28.66 -8.99 1.96
CA ALA A 137 -28.86 -7.57 2.31
C ALA A 137 -27.66 -6.97 3.06
N LEU A 138 -27.56 -5.64 2.99
CA LEU A 138 -26.48 -4.85 3.55
C LEU A 138 -27.02 -3.74 4.44
N VAL A 139 -26.52 -3.65 5.68
CA VAL A 139 -26.77 -2.54 6.60
C VAL A 139 -25.43 -1.85 6.86
N GLY A 140 -25.33 -0.55 6.63
CA GLY A 140 -24.09 0.22 6.74
C GLY A 140 -24.10 1.27 7.82
N ASP A 141 -22.95 1.52 8.46
CA ASP A 141 -22.66 2.75 9.21
C ASP A 141 -22.38 3.87 8.18
N ALA A 142 -22.95 5.05 8.36
CA ALA A 142 -22.79 6.22 7.48
C ALA A 142 -21.30 6.57 7.20
N ARG A 143 -20.40 6.26 8.12
CA ARG A 143 -18.95 6.48 7.94
C ARG A 143 -18.21 5.34 7.23
N ALA A 144 -18.92 4.28 6.84
CA ALA A 144 -18.31 3.20 6.09
C ALA A 144 -17.94 3.66 4.67
N THR A 145 -16.89 3.04 4.12
CA THR A 145 -16.43 3.31 2.77
C THR A 145 -16.21 2.02 2.01
N MET A 146 -16.52 2.05 0.71
CA MET A 146 -16.40 0.91 -0.19
C MET A 146 -15.39 1.18 -1.30
N HIS A 147 -14.63 0.15 -1.70
CA HIS A 147 -13.65 0.28 -2.77
C HIS A 147 -13.21 -1.07 -3.34
N PHE A 148 -13.05 -1.10 -4.65
CA PHE A 148 -12.31 -2.13 -5.38
C PHE A 148 -11.01 -1.54 -5.93
N PRO A 149 -9.85 -1.69 -5.26
CA PRO A 149 -8.58 -1.17 -5.76
C PRO A 149 -8.00 -1.97 -6.93
N GLU A 150 -8.53 -3.17 -7.21
CA GLU A 150 -8.02 -4.13 -8.16
C GLU A 150 -7.82 -3.56 -9.57
N PRO A 151 -8.77 -2.82 -10.17
CA PRO A 151 -8.58 -2.29 -11.53
C PRO A 151 -7.36 -1.37 -11.65
N ARG A 152 -7.06 -0.59 -10.61
CA ARG A 152 -5.87 0.27 -10.58
C ARG A 152 -4.56 -0.48 -10.33
N LEU A 153 -4.66 -1.74 -9.96
CA LEU A 153 -3.54 -2.64 -9.70
C LEU A 153 -3.36 -3.70 -10.81
N GLY A 154 -3.98 -3.47 -11.97
CA GLY A 154 -3.89 -4.39 -13.10
C GLY A 154 -4.66 -5.70 -12.91
N ARG A 155 -5.66 -5.74 -12.00
CA ARG A 155 -6.45 -6.92 -11.64
C ARG A 155 -7.94 -6.67 -11.77
N LEU A 156 -8.73 -7.74 -11.64
CA LEU A 156 -10.18 -7.67 -11.50
C LEU A 156 -10.60 -7.93 -10.04
N PRO A 157 -11.77 -7.38 -9.61
CA PRO A 157 -12.35 -7.65 -8.30
C PRO A 157 -12.57 -9.15 -8.08
N PRO A 158 -12.11 -9.74 -6.97
CA PRO A 158 -12.26 -11.18 -6.73
C PRO A 158 -13.69 -11.55 -6.30
N GLY A 159 -14.02 -12.86 -6.33
CA GLY A 159 -15.25 -13.41 -5.76
C GLY A 159 -16.54 -12.97 -6.48
N GLY A 160 -16.47 -12.65 -7.76
CA GLY A 160 -17.61 -12.14 -8.51
C GLY A 160 -17.98 -10.70 -8.15
N GLY A 161 -17.03 -9.93 -7.57
CA GLY A 161 -17.32 -8.59 -7.03
C GLY A 161 -17.84 -7.62 -8.10
N ALA A 162 -17.27 -7.62 -9.30
CA ALA A 162 -17.71 -6.77 -10.40
C ALA A 162 -19.12 -7.14 -10.88
N LEU A 163 -19.40 -8.44 -11.06
CA LEU A 163 -20.72 -8.94 -11.46
C LEU A 163 -21.80 -8.60 -10.44
N ARG A 164 -21.54 -8.92 -9.15
CA ARG A 164 -22.51 -8.70 -8.06
C ARG A 164 -22.84 -7.22 -7.87
N LEU A 165 -21.84 -6.36 -8.09
CA LEU A 165 -22.04 -4.93 -8.07
C LEU A 165 -22.95 -4.48 -9.22
N ALA A 166 -22.65 -4.93 -10.43
CA ALA A 166 -23.45 -4.63 -11.62
C ALA A 166 -24.88 -5.20 -11.57
N TRP A 167 -25.04 -6.41 -11.02
CA TRP A 167 -26.36 -7.01 -10.81
C TRP A 167 -27.22 -6.20 -9.85
N ARG A 168 -26.64 -5.54 -8.85
CA ARG A 168 -27.38 -4.74 -7.87
C ARG A 168 -27.65 -3.31 -8.34
N LEU A 169 -26.67 -2.67 -8.96
CA LEU A 169 -26.67 -1.22 -9.23
C LEU A 169 -26.74 -0.86 -10.73
N GLY A 170 -26.57 -1.82 -11.64
CA GLY A 170 -26.40 -1.55 -13.06
C GLY A 170 -24.97 -1.19 -13.46
N ALA A 171 -24.72 -1.09 -14.78
CA ALA A 171 -23.36 -0.92 -15.31
C ALA A 171 -22.76 0.44 -14.98
N GLU A 172 -23.54 1.53 -15.00
CA GLU A 172 -23.02 2.88 -14.79
C GLU A 172 -22.47 3.07 -13.38
N ALA A 173 -23.29 2.75 -12.36
CA ALA A 173 -22.87 2.84 -10.95
C ALA A 173 -21.74 1.85 -10.62
N ALA A 174 -21.78 0.65 -11.21
CA ALA A 174 -20.69 -0.32 -11.07
C ALA A 174 -19.38 0.23 -11.62
N LEU A 175 -19.38 0.80 -12.83
CA LEU A 175 -18.19 1.40 -13.45
C LEU A 175 -17.67 2.59 -12.65
N GLN A 176 -18.56 3.41 -12.07
CA GLN A 176 -18.16 4.52 -11.22
C GLN A 176 -17.38 4.04 -9.98
N LEU A 177 -17.86 3.01 -9.27
CA LEU A 177 -17.18 2.47 -8.11
C LEU A 177 -15.89 1.73 -8.50
N LEU A 178 -15.90 0.94 -9.58
CA LEU A 178 -14.75 0.17 -10.06
C LEU A 178 -13.60 1.06 -10.54
N ASN A 179 -13.90 2.24 -11.11
CA ASN A 179 -12.90 3.20 -11.56
C ASN A 179 -12.54 4.27 -10.51
N ALA A 180 -13.14 4.22 -9.33
CA ALA A 180 -12.91 5.20 -8.29
C ALA A 180 -11.42 5.26 -7.89
N PRO A 181 -10.81 6.47 -7.79
CA PRO A 181 -9.42 6.61 -7.38
C PRO A 181 -9.18 6.38 -5.89
N ALA A 182 -10.23 6.44 -5.09
CA ALA A 182 -10.22 6.31 -3.64
C ALA A 182 -11.53 5.67 -3.14
N PRO A 183 -11.58 5.18 -1.90
CA PRO A 183 -12.81 4.65 -1.31
C PRO A 183 -13.95 5.67 -1.37
N LEU A 184 -15.13 5.20 -1.74
CA LEU A 184 -16.37 6.00 -1.81
C LEU A 184 -17.21 5.80 -0.56
N SER A 185 -17.95 6.84 -0.14
CA SER A 185 -18.88 6.78 0.99
C SER A 185 -20.08 5.90 0.67
N VAL A 186 -20.54 5.15 1.67
CA VAL A 186 -21.79 4.38 1.57
C VAL A 186 -23.04 5.24 1.68
N GLU A 187 -22.92 6.53 1.99
CA GLU A 187 -24.06 7.46 2.07
C GLU A 187 -24.63 7.85 0.71
N ASP A 188 -23.86 7.65 -0.37
CA ASP A 188 -24.34 7.91 -1.72
C ASP A 188 -25.17 6.72 -2.25
N PRO A 189 -26.51 6.82 -2.28
CA PRO A 189 -27.38 5.72 -2.69
C PRO A 189 -27.23 5.36 -4.18
N ALA A 190 -26.67 6.24 -5.01
CA ALA A 190 -26.46 5.98 -6.42
C ALA A 190 -25.36 4.94 -6.68
N ILE A 191 -24.43 4.79 -5.74
CA ILE A 191 -23.25 3.92 -5.87
C ILE A 191 -23.12 2.91 -4.73
N ALA A 192 -23.93 3.03 -3.68
CA ALA A 192 -23.87 2.16 -2.51
C ALA A 192 -25.04 1.16 -2.53
N PRO A 193 -24.79 -0.14 -2.62
CA PRO A 193 -25.82 -1.18 -2.65
C PRO A 193 -26.39 -1.48 -1.26
N LEU A 194 -26.60 -0.45 -0.43
CA LEU A 194 -27.11 -0.61 0.92
C LEU A 194 -28.65 -0.67 0.95
N ASN A 195 -29.17 -1.50 1.87
CA ASN A 195 -30.59 -1.58 2.17
C ASN A 195 -31.00 -0.66 3.31
N HIS A 196 -30.09 -0.47 4.30
CA HIS A 196 -30.31 0.44 5.42
C HIS A 196 -29.02 1.12 5.88
N LEU A 197 -29.16 2.37 6.37
CA LEU A 197 -28.14 3.08 7.14
C LEU A 197 -28.50 3.04 8.61
N ALA A 198 -27.53 2.80 9.49
CA ALA A 198 -27.70 2.81 10.94
C ALA A 198 -26.51 3.51 11.62
N PRO A 199 -26.73 4.21 12.75
CA PRO A 199 -25.63 4.74 13.55
C PRO A 199 -24.71 3.60 14.03
N ARG A 200 -23.42 3.89 14.23
CA ARG A 200 -22.41 2.90 14.61
C ARG A 200 -22.81 2.06 15.83
N GLU A 201 -23.36 2.71 16.86
CA GLU A 201 -23.79 2.07 18.11
C GLU A 201 -24.99 1.15 17.90
N GLY A 202 -25.85 1.45 16.93
CA GLY A 202 -27.05 0.71 16.57
C GLY A 202 -26.89 -0.26 15.40
N LEU A 203 -25.73 -0.32 14.76
CA LEU A 203 -25.50 -1.07 13.53
C LEU A 203 -25.82 -2.57 13.66
N LEU A 204 -25.27 -3.24 14.68
CA LEU A 204 -25.50 -4.66 14.88
C LEU A 204 -26.95 -4.97 15.25
N PRO A 205 -27.60 -4.27 16.20
CA PRO A 205 -29.02 -4.43 16.46
C PRO A 205 -29.91 -4.22 15.23
N ALA A 206 -29.63 -3.20 14.41
CA ALA A 206 -30.38 -2.94 13.18
C ALA A 206 -30.23 -4.09 12.17
N ALA A 207 -29.01 -4.60 11.97
CA ALA A 207 -28.75 -5.74 11.09
C ALA A 207 -29.44 -7.01 11.59
N GLN A 208 -29.45 -7.27 12.91
CA GLN A 208 -30.16 -8.42 13.49
C GLN A 208 -31.69 -8.30 13.33
N ALA A 209 -32.23 -7.12 13.58
CA ALA A 209 -33.67 -6.87 13.40
C ALA A 209 -34.07 -7.05 11.92
N PHE A 210 -33.27 -6.52 11.00
CA PHE A 210 -33.51 -6.67 9.56
C PHE A 210 -33.38 -8.12 9.10
N ALA A 211 -32.37 -8.86 9.56
CA ALA A 211 -32.20 -10.29 9.25
C ALA A 211 -33.40 -11.13 9.74
N LEU A 212 -33.93 -10.84 10.94
CA LEU A 212 -35.15 -11.48 11.46
C LEU A 212 -36.41 -11.09 10.67
N HIS A 213 -36.50 -9.85 10.22
CA HIS A 213 -37.58 -9.41 9.34
C HIS A 213 -37.59 -10.23 8.05
N LEU A 214 -36.44 -10.32 7.36
CA LEU A 214 -36.30 -11.12 6.14
C LEU A 214 -36.61 -12.61 6.34
N ALA A 215 -36.32 -13.15 7.53
CA ALA A 215 -36.66 -14.55 7.86
C ALA A 215 -38.17 -14.76 8.06
N ARG A 216 -38.93 -13.72 8.45
CA ARG A 216 -40.40 -13.78 8.60
C ARG A 216 -41.12 -13.39 7.32
N HIS A 217 -40.47 -12.59 6.47
CA HIS A 217 -40.97 -11.99 5.23
C HIS A 217 -39.98 -12.25 4.10
N PRO A 218 -39.92 -13.49 3.57
CA PRO A 218 -38.99 -13.82 2.49
C PRO A 218 -39.25 -13.03 1.19
N GLU A 219 -40.47 -12.53 1.01
CA GLU A 219 -40.88 -11.63 -0.07
C GLU A 219 -40.14 -10.27 -0.06
N ASP A 220 -39.63 -9.84 1.08
CA ASP A 220 -38.89 -8.59 1.24
C ASP A 220 -37.37 -8.74 1.02
N ILE A 221 -36.91 -9.96 0.69
CA ILE A 221 -35.50 -10.16 0.33
C ILE A 221 -35.22 -9.39 -0.95
N PRO A 222 -34.22 -8.46 -0.93
CA PRO A 222 -33.91 -7.65 -2.09
C PRO A 222 -33.58 -8.48 -3.34
N ALA A 223 -34.13 -8.08 -4.48
CA ALA A 223 -33.85 -8.75 -5.75
C ALA A 223 -32.35 -8.64 -6.09
N PRO A 224 -31.66 -9.78 -6.33
CA PRO A 224 -30.22 -9.76 -6.55
C PRO A 224 -29.81 -9.13 -7.89
N TYR A 225 -30.75 -8.96 -8.83
CA TYR A 225 -30.51 -8.53 -10.21
C TYR A 225 -31.24 -7.24 -10.58
N GLY A 226 -31.63 -6.39 -9.61
CA GLY A 226 -32.33 -5.13 -9.88
C GLY A 226 -31.59 -4.18 -10.81
N GLY A 227 -30.26 -4.20 -10.81
CA GLY A 227 -29.43 -3.41 -11.73
C GLY A 227 -29.50 -3.82 -13.21
N LEU A 228 -30.13 -4.96 -13.54
CA LEU A 228 -30.32 -5.44 -14.91
C LEU A 228 -31.70 -5.09 -15.49
N GLU A 229 -32.61 -4.53 -14.69
CA GLU A 229 -34.00 -4.23 -15.11
C GLU A 229 -34.05 -3.25 -16.30
N ASP A 230 -33.16 -2.23 -16.29
CA ASP A 230 -33.00 -1.32 -17.44
C ASP A 230 -31.90 -1.82 -18.40
N ALA A 231 -32.19 -2.84 -19.16
CA ALA A 231 -31.25 -3.43 -20.11
C ALA A 231 -30.75 -2.45 -21.21
N PRO A 232 -31.54 -1.50 -21.72
CA PRO A 232 -31.05 -0.45 -22.62
C PRO A 232 -30.05 0.48 -21.98
N ALA A 233 -30.29 1.00 -20.76
CA ALA A 233 -29.37 1.84 -20.03
C ALA A 233 -28.08 1.10 -19.69
N TYR A 234 -28.17 -0.17 -19.25
CA TYR A 234 -27.02 -1.02 -18.99
C TYR A 234 -26.08 -1.12 -20.19
N ARG A 235 -26.62 -1.46 -21.37
CA ARG A 235 -25.85 -1.55 -22.63
C ARG A 235 -25.29 -0.20 -23.07
N ALA A 236 -26.02 0.89 -22.83
CA ALA A 236 -25.57 2.24 -23.19
C ALA A 236 -24.32 2.62 -22.35
N ALA A 237 -24.31 2.35 -21.04
CA ALA A 237 -23.19 2.60 -20.17
C ALA A 237 -21.93 1.83 -20.63
N LEU A 238 -22.05 0.55 -20.96
CA LEU A 238 -20.92 -0.24 -21.46
C LEU A 238 -20.40 0.27 -22.81
N ARG A 239 -21.30 0.68 -23.73
CA ARG A 239 -20.89 1.27 -25.02
C ARG A 239 -20.08 2.56 -24.82
N VAL A 240 -20.51 3.43 -23.91
CA VAL A 240 -19.79 4.65 -23.58
C VAL A 240 -18.42 4.32 -23.01
N ALA A 241 -18.34 3.39 -22.06
CA ALA A 241 -17.08 2.96 -21.48
C ALA A 241 -16.11 2.38 -22.54
N ARG A 242 -16.60 1.50 -23.43
CA ARG A 242 -15.78 0.94 -24.52
C ARG A 242 -15.33 2.02 -25.53
N ALA A 243 -16.19 2.96 -25.86
CA ALA A 243 -15.85 4.07 -26.78
C ALA A 243 -14.77 5.01 -26.21
N GLY A 244 -14.67 5.10 -24.88
CA GLY A 244 -13.62 5.86 -24.19
C GLY A 244 -12.26 5.14 -24.12
N MET A 245 -12.18 3.86 -24.53
CA MET A 245 -10.93 3.11 -24.53
C MET A 245 -10.10 3.41 -25.78
N PRO A 246 -8.74 3.38 -25.67
CA PRO A 246 -7.88 3.39 -26.84
C PRO A 246 -8.18 2.22 -27.80
N ARG A 247 -8.01 2.44 -29.13
CA ARG A 247 -8.19 1.36 -30.12
C ARG A 247 -7.28 0.17 -29.88
N GLU A 248 -6.04 0.44 -29.48
CA GLU A 248 -5.05 -0.57 -29.08
C GLU A 248 -4.73 -0.36 -27.61
N LEU A 249 -5.11 -1.32 -26.77
CA LEU A 249 -4.79 -1.31 -25.34
C LEU A 249 -3.37 -1.88 -25.14
N PRO A 250 -2.49 -1.12 -24.47
CA PRO A 250 -1.21 -1.66 -24.04
C PRO A 250 -1.41 -2.91 -23.17
N ALA A 251 -0.47 -3.84 -23.22
CA ALA A 251 -0.54 -5.11 -22.48
C ALA A 251 -0.83 -4.94 -20.97
N HIS A 252 -0.32 -3.89 -20.36
CA HIS A 252 -0.53 -3.59 -18.93
C HIS A 252 -1.94 -3.05 -18.59
N ARG A 253 -2.76 -2.75 -19.60
CA ARG A 253 -4.15 -2.27 -19.44
C ARG A 253 -5.21 -3.25 -19.96
N GLN A 254 -4.83 -4.45 -20.40
CA GLN A 254 -5.78 -5.45 -20.94
C GLN A 254 -6.85 -5.86 -19.92
N HIS A 255 -6.55 -5.80 -18.62
CA HIS A 255 -7.53 -6.02 -17.55
C HIS A 255 -8.74 -5.06 -17.61
N GLU A 256 -8.58 -3.86 -18.20
CA GLU A 256 -9.68 -2.91 -18.38
C GLU A 256 -10.69 -3.42 -19.41
N SER A 257 -10.22 -4.02 -20.53
CA SER A 257 -11.11 -4.68 -21.49
C SER A 257 -11.80 -5.89 -20.87
N ALA A 258 -11.02 -6.73 -20.17
CA ALA A 258 -11.53 -7.91 -19.48
C ALA A 258 -12.63 -7.55 -18.46
N LEU A 259 -12.47 -6.42 -17.74
CA LEU A 259 -13.48 -5.92 -16.81
C LEU A 259 -14.79 -5.57 -17.54
N LEU A 260 -14.72 -4.91 -18.71
CA LEU A 260 -15.93 -4.61 -19.52
C LEU A 260 -16.56 -5.88 -20.07
N ASP A 261 -15.76 -6.89 -20.46
CA ASP A 261 -16.27 -8.19 -20.91
C ASP A 261 -17.01 -8.92 -19.80
N VAL A 262 -16.49 -8.87 -18.56
CA VAL A 262 -17.17 -9.40 -17.37
C VAL A 262 -18.47 -8.67 -17.08
N LEU A 263 -18.50 -7.34 -17.17
CA LEU A 263 -19.73 -6.58 -16.98
C LEU A 263 -20.76 -6.84 -18.10
N GLU A 264 -20.34 -7.10 -19.32
CA GLU A 264 -21.22 -7.50 -20.42
C GLU A 264 -21.80 -8.91 -20.18
N ALA A 265 -20.95 -9.84 -19.70
CA ALA A 265 -21.37 -11.19 -19.31
C ALA A 265 -22.44 -11.17 -18.20
N ALA A 266 -22.43 -10.17 -17.32
CA ALA A 266 -23.46 -10.01 -16.28
C ALA A 266 -24.89 -9.94 -16.82
N GLN A 267 -25.07 -9.41 -18.04
CA GLN A 267 -26.38 -9.29 -18.70
C GLN A 267 -26.65 -10.44 -19.69
N LEU A 268 -25.61 -10.98 -20.31
CA LEU A 268 -25.73 -11.92 -21.42
C LEU A 268 -25.77 -13.39 -20.99
N LEU A 269 -25.15 -13.72 -19.85
CA LEU A 269 -25.01 -15.10 -19.40
C LEU A 269 -25.87 -15.40 -18.16
N PRO A 270 -26.30 -16.66 -17.98
CA PRO A 270 -26.85 -17.10 -16.70
C PRO A 270 -25.84 -16.85 -15.56
N PRO A 271 -26.32 -16.57 -14.33
CA PRO A 271 -25.45 -16.12 -13.24
C PRO A 271 -24.28 -17.05 -12.90
N ASP A 272 -24.48 -18.35 -12.93
CA ASP A 272 -23.43 -19.36 -12.70
C ASP A 272 -22.37 -19.36 -13.81
N GLN A 273 -22.78 -19.21 -15.07
CA GLN A 273 -21.86 -19.10 -16.20
C GLN A 273 -21.11 -17.76 -16.18
N ALA A 274 -21.78 -16.65 -15.83
CA ALA A 274 -21.15 -15.35 -15.69
C ALA A 274 -20.08 -15.37 -14.58
N LEU A 275 -20.36 -16.00 -13.42
CA LEU A 275 -19.38 -16.18 -12.34
C LEU A 275 -18.20 -17.06 -12.77
N GLY A 276 -18.43 -18.12 -13.54
CA GLY A 276 -17.34 -18.93 -14.12
C GLY A 276 -16.47 -18.12 -15.08
N PHE A 277 -17.09 -17.31 -15.93
CA PHE A 277 -16.41 -16.40 -16.86
C PHE A 277 -15.56 -15.35 -16.10
N ASP A 278 -16.14 -14.69 -15.07
CA ASP A 278 -15.43 -13.75 -14.19
C ASP A 278 -14.21 -14.40 -13.55
N GLN A 279 -14.36 -15.61 -13.02
CA GLN A 279 -13.27 -16.31 -12.32
C GLN A 279 -12.07 -16.55 -13.23
N VAL A 280 -12.27 -16.90 -14.49
CA VAL A 280 -11.19 -17.04 -15.49
C VAL A 280 -10.47 -15.71 -15.68
N HIS A 281 -11.23 -14.62 -15.92
CA HIS A 281 -10.63 -13.30 -16.12
C HIS A 281 -9.92 -12.76 -14.87
N VAL A 282 -10.46 -13.02 -13.66
CA VAL A 282 -9.79 -12.67 -12.39
C VAL A 282 -8.46 -13.39 -12.26
N GLN A 283 -8.39 -14.66 -12.62
CA GLN A 283 -7.16 -15.47 -12.57
C GLN A 283 -6.14 -14.97 -13.59
N ASP A 284 -6.55 -14.79 -14.84
CA ASP A 284 -5.67 -14.33 -15.92
C ASP A 284 -5.08 -12.95 -15.60
N ALA A 285 -5.92 -12.01 -15.12
CA ALA A 285 -5.46 -10.69 -14.72
C ALA A 285 -4.48 -10.75 -13.55
N ALA A 286 -4.72 -11.62 -12.54
CA ALA A 286 -3.81 -11.79 -11.40
C ALA A 286 -2.43 -12.35 -11.81
N LEU A 287 -2.38 -13.16 -12.87
CA LEU A 287 -1.14 -13.72 -13.41
C LEU A 287 -0.39 -12.75 -14.35
N SER A 288 -1.00 -11.63 -14.72
CA SER A 288 -0.38 -10.66 -15.62
C SER A 288 0.92 -10.08 -15.04
N PRO A 289 1.92 -9.77 -15.88
CA PRO A 289 3.16 -9.14 -15.42
C PRO A 289 2.91 -7.85 -14.63
N SER A 290 1.96 -7.03 -15.07
CA SER A 290 1.62 -5.77 -14.40
C SER A 290 1.02 -5.98 -13.01
N ALA A 291 0.10 -6.92 -12.83
CA ALA A 291 -0.47 -7.22 -11.51
C ALA A 291 0.60 -7.71 -10.52
N ARG A 292 1.52 -8.53 -11.00
CA ARG A 292 2.65 -9.03 -10.21
C ARG A 292 3.63 -7.92 -9.85
N ALA A 293 3.88 -6.98 -10.78
CA ALA A 293 4.68 -5.79 -10.54
C ALA A 293 4.07 -4.90 -9.44
N TYR A 294 2.78 -4.60 -9.50
CA TYR A 294 2.08 -3.86 -8.45
C TYR A 294 2.12 -4.58 -7.09
N ALA A 295 1.93 -5.89 -7.07
CA ALA A 295 2.02 -6.69 -5.84
C ALA A 295 3.43 -6.68 -5.26
N HIS A 296 4.47 -6.78 -6.10
CA HIS A 296 5.87 -6.65 -5.71
C HIS A 296 6.13 -5.30 -5.03
N LEU A 297 5.75 -4.19 -5.66
CA LEU A 297 5.91 -2.85 -5.09
C LEU A 297 5.12 -2.65 -3.79
N SER A 298 3.92 -3.22 -3.69
CA SER A 298 3.13 -3.19 -2.46
C SER A 298 3.84 -3.90 -1.31
N ARG A 299 4.43 -5.08 -1.54
CA ARG A 299 5.23 -5.80 -0.54
C ARG A 299 6.49 -5.02 -0.16
N ALA A 300 7.20 -4.48 -1.15
CA ALA A 300 8.38 -3.66 -0.94
C ALA A 300 8.08 -2.43 -0.08
N THR A 301 7.00 -1.71 -0.39
CA THR A 301 6.55 -0.55 0.39
C THR A 301 6.22 -0.93 1.83
N ARG A 302 5.50 -2.04 2.06
CA ARG A 302 5.23 -2.51 3.42
C ARG A 302 6.51 -2.85 4.19
N ARG A 303 7.49 -3.49 3.54
CA ARG A 303 8.80 -3.78 4.16
C ARG A 303 9.57 -2.51 4.50
N ALA A 304 9.53 -1.50 3.63
CA ALA A 304 10.17 -0.22 3.86
C ALA A 304 9.58 0.52 5.08
N LEU A 305 8.27 0.39 5.31
CA LEU A 305 7.56 1.03 6.43
C LEU A 305 7.71 0.26 7.76
N VAL A 306 8.02 -1.04 7.71
CA VAL A 306 8.18 -1.90 8.89
C VAL A 306 9.66 -2.25 9.06
N THR A 307 10.39 -1.40 9.79
CA THR A 307 11.79 -1.67 10.14
C THR A 307 11.88 -2.60 11.35
N PRO A 308 12.98 -3.37 11.53
CA PRO A 308 13.19 -4.19 12.72
C PRO A 308 13.08 -3.36 14.01
N GLU A 309 13.55 -2.12 13.98
CA GLU A 309 13.51 -1.19 15.10
C GLU A 309 12.08 -0.71 15.41
N SER A 310 11.20 -0.64 14.41
CA SER A 310 9.78 -0.28 14.63
C SER A 310 8.99 -1.38 15.34
N ARG A 311 9.44 -2.63 15.24
CA ARG A 311 8.84 -3.78 15.94
C ARG A 311 9.27 -3.87 17.41
N ALA A 312 10.48 -3.41 17.74
CA ALA A 312 11.06 -3.54 19.08
C ALA A 312 10.54 -2.50 20.08
N THR A 313 9.91 -1.43 19.64
CA THR A 313 9.46 -0.34 20.52
C THR A 313 7.93 -0.27 20.51
N ASN A 314 7.34 -0.35 21.71
CA ASN A 314 5.90 -0.11 21.91
C ASN A 314 5.54 1.25 21.33
N MET A 315 4.82 1.29 20.21
CA MET A 315 4.59 2.44 19.32
C MET A 315 3.86 3.63 20.00
N LEU A 316 3.44 3.48 21.25
CA LEU A 316 2.55 4.43 21.93
C LEU A 316 3.26 5.58 22.64
N SER A 317 4.56 5.46 22.98
CA SER A 317 5.26 6.48 23.78
C SER A 317 5.93 7.61 22.98
N ALA A 318 5.98 7.53 21.64
CA ALA A 318 6.72 8.48 20.79
C ALA A 318 5.84 9.42 19.96
N ARG A 319 4.54 9.53 20.26
CA ARG A 319 3.63 10.38 19.47
C ARG A 319 3.95 11.88 19.56
N ASN A 320 4.60 12.36 20.62
CA ASN A 320 4.79 13.79 20.89
C ASN A 320 6.24 14.17 21.21
N SER A 321 7.24 13.52 20.59
CA SER A 321 8.61 14.03 20.76
C SER A 321 8.76 15.34 20.01
N PRO A 322 9.10 16.45 20.68
CA PRO A 322 9.31 17.74 20.05
C PRO A 322 10.50 17.68 19.09
N LEU A 323 10.44 18.45 18.00
CA LEU A 323 11.47 18.56 16.98
C LEU A 323 12.10 19.94 17.03
N LEU A 324 13.41 20.02 17.14
CA LEU A 324 14.17 21.23 16.88
C LEU A 324 14.47 21.29 15.37
N ALA A 325 14.22 22.42 14.73
CA ALA A 325 14.43 22.55 13.30
C ALA A 325 15.14 23.88 12.94
N ALA A 326 16.30 23.76 12.31
CA ALA A 326 17.03 24.88 11.72
C ALA A 326 16.98 24.73 10.18
N LEU A 327 16.06 25.47 9.57
CA LEU A 327 15.66 25.28 8.17
C LEU A 327 15.66 26.59 7.41
N THR A 328 15.94 26.52 6.11
CA THR A 328 15.68 27.66 5.23
C THR A 328 14.18 27.97 5.15
N PRO A 329 13.74 29.22 4.88
CA PRO A 329 12.32 29.59 4.80
C PRO A 329 11.51 28.69 3.85
N ALA A 330 12.05 28.40 2.67
CA ALA A 330 11.40 27.55 1.68
C ALA A 330 11.19 26.12 2.19
N LEU A 331 12.19 25.56 2.87
CA LEU A 331 12.13 24.22 3.42
C LEU A 331 11.19 24.15 4.63
N ALA A 332 11.19 25.17 5.48
CA ALA A 332 10.26 25.27 6.61
C ALA A 332 8.79 25.32 6.13
N ALA A 333 8.48 26.15 5.13
CA ALA A 333 7.15 26.19 4.52
C ALA A 333 6.71 24.83 3.95
N GLN A 334 7.64 24.06 3.41
CA GLN A 334 7.35 22.74 2.86
C GLN A 334 7.08 21.66 3.94
N LEU A 335 7.85 21.66 5.03
CA LEU A 335 7.86 20.55 6.00
C LEU A 335 7.02 20.82 7.25
N VAL A 336 7.12 22.04 7.82
CA VAL A 336 6.55 22.35 9.13
C VAL A 336 5.03 22.20 9.18
N PRO A 337 4.24 22.70 8.19
CA PRO A 337 2.78 22.56 8.23
C PRO A 337 2.33 21.09 8.29
N GLY A 338 3.03 20.18 7.59
CA GLY A 338 2.76 18.75 7.62
C GLY A 338 3.03 18.12 9.00
N LEU A 339 4.12 18.51 9.65
CA LEU A 339 4.50 18.02 10.98
C LEU A 339 3.54 18.52 12.06
N LEU A 340 3.17 19.79 12.05
CA LEU A 340 2.22 20.39 13.00
C LEU A 340 0.84 19.70 12.91
N ARG A 341 0.36 19.47 11.69
CA ARG A 341 -0.90 18.76 11.44
C ARG A 341 -0.88 17.30 11.96
N ASP A 342 0.29 16.65 11.92
CA ASP A 342 0.49 15.30 12.48
C ASP A 342 0.71 15.35 14.01
N GLY A 343 0.56 16.53 14.65
CA GLY A 343 0.62 16.74 16.10
C GLY A 343 2.05 16.85 16.65
N VAL A 344 3.06 17.11 15.82
CA VAL A 344 4.45 17.31 16.27
C VAL A 344 4.60 18.74 16.79
N GLU A 345 5.21 18.89 17.96
CA GLU A 345 5.68 20.18 18.45
C GLU A 345 7.00 20.54 17.74
N VAL A 346 7.05 21.68 17.07
CA VAL A 346 8.23 22.14 16.31
C VAL A 346 8.76 23.42 16.91
N THR A 347 10.04 23.43 17.23
CA THR A 347 10.78 24.65 17.61
C THR A 347 11.69 25.03 16.44
N LEU A 348 11.35 26.13 15.76
CA LEU A 348 12.25 26.73 14.76
C LEU A 348 13.35 27.50 15.48
N ILE A 349 14.59 27.34 15.03
CA ILE A 349 15.73 28.03 15.60
C ILE A 349 16.62 28.64 14.52
N ASP A 350 17.06 29.88 14.74
CA ASP A 350 18.04 30.56 13.92
C ASP A 350 18.87 31.51 14.78
N GLN A 351 20.07 31.86 14.34
CA GLN A 351 20.95 32.82 15.01
C GLN A 351 20.48 34.28 14.82
N SER A 352 19.79 34.55 13.72
CA SER A 352 19.26 35.85 13.34
C SER A 352 17.77 35.95 13.62
N ARG A 353 17.37 37.06 14.28
CA ARG A 353 15.94 37.37 14.47
C ARG A 353 15.22 37.54 13.14
N ASP A 354 15.88 38.20 12.18
CA ASP A 354 15.29 38.50 10.88
C ASP A 354 15.11 37.21 10.05
N ALA A 355 16.11 36.30 10.04
CA ALA A 355 16.02 35.02 9.38
C ALA A 355 14.95 34.11 10.01
N LEU A 356 14.84 34.09 11.36
CA LEU A 356 13.79 33.40 12.06
C LEU A 356 12.39 33.94 11.71
N ALA A 357 12.26 35.29 11.65
CA ALA A 357 11.01 35.93 11.28
C ALA A 357 10.60 35.57 9.83
N GLU A 358 11.55 35.62 8.89
CA GLU A 358 11.32 35.20 7.50
C GLU A 358 10.88 33.73 7.40
N THR A 359 11.50 32.86 8.19
CA THR A 359 11.15 31.43 8.23
C THR A 359 9.73 31.21 8.79
N LEU A 360 9.36 31.92 9.87
CA LEU A 360 8.01 31.86 10.44
C LEU A 360 6.97 32.45 9.47
N GLU A 361 7.29 33.54 8.78
CA GLU A 361 6.43 34.14 7.76
C GLU A 361 6.18 33.18 6.60
N ALA A 362 7.21 32.44 6.13
CA ALA A 362 7.07 31.45 5.07
C ALA A 362 6.11 30.31 5.48
N VAL A 363 6.16 29.84 6.73
CA VAL A 363 5.23 28.85 7.28
C VAL A 363 3.80 29.44 7.36
N ALA A 364 3.66 30.70 7.77
CA ALA A 364 2.37 31.38 7.85
C ALA A 364 1.69 31.51 6.48
N GLN A 365 2.44 31.89 5.47
CA GLN A 365 1.93 32.01 4.10
C GLN A 365 1.43 30.66 3.55
N GLU A 366 2.12 29.55 3.83
CA GLU A 366 1.64 28.21 3.43
C GLU A 366 0.36 27.82 4.19
N HIS A 367 0.25 28.07 5.50
CA HIS A 367 -0.99 27.84 6.24
C HIS A 367 -2.15 28.66 5.68
N LEU A 368 -1.96 29.94 5.39
CA LEU A 368 -2.98 30.79 4.77
C LEU A 368 -3.40 30.25 3.39
N ALA A 369 -2.44 29.80 2.58
CA ALA A 369 -2.73 29.17 1.29
C ALA A 369 -3.56 27.89 1.48
N MET A 370 -3.23 27.05 2.46
CA MET A 370 -3.98 25.81 2.75
C MET A 370 -5.41 26.08 3.21
N VAL A 371 -5.64 27.14 4.01
CA VAL A 371 -7.00 27.54 4.44
C VAL A 371 -7.79 28.07 3.25
N ARG A 372 -7.20 28.97 2.45
CA ARG A 372 -7.83 29.52 1.24
C ARG A 372 -8.23 28.44 0.24
N ASP A 373 -7.39 27.43 0.05
CA ASP A 373 -7.60 26.33 -0.88
C ASP A 373 -8.54 25.23 -0.32
N GLY A 374 -9.10 25.42 0.89
CA GLY A 374 -9.98 24.47 1.56
C GLY A 374 -9.31 23.17 2.02
N ARG A 375 -7.97 23.12 2.03
CA ARG A 375 -7.16 21.99 2.49
C ARG A 375 -7.03 21.91 4.01
N MET A 376 -7.42 22.96 4.71
CA MET A 376 -7.38 23.11 6.17
C MET A 376 -8.47 24.08 6.62
N THR A 377 -9.07 23.85 7.79
CA THR A 377 -9.96 24.81 8.43
C THR A 377 -9.17 25.86 9.19
N GLN A 378 -9.77 27.06 9.40
CA GLN A 378 -9.15 28.11 10.21
C GLN A 378 -8.83 27.63 11.63
N ALA A 379 -9.76 26.92 12.27
CA ALA A 379 -9.58 26.37 13.62
C ALA A 379 -8.40 25.35 13.69
N ALA A 380 -8.22 24.54 12.65
CA ALA A 380 -7.08 23.61 12.58
C ALA A 380 -5.76 24.37 12.43
N SER A 381 -5.72 25.45 11.63
CA SER A 381 -4.55 26.31 11.50
C SER A 381 -4.16 26.93 12.85
N GLU A 382 -5.13 27.49 13.59
CA GLU A 382 -4.89 28.08 14.92
C GLU A 382 -4.37 27.02 15.92
N GLN A 383 -4.88 25.81 15.87
CA GLN A 383 -4.40 24.70 16.70
C GLN A 383 -2.95 24.29 16.32
N ASP A 384 -2.60 24.30 15.05
CA ASP A 384 -1.24 24.01 14.60
C ASP A 384 -0.25 25.05 15.11
N TRP A 385 -0.62 26.34 15.07
CA TRP A 385 0.22 27.43 15.59
C TRP A 385 0.53 27.31 17.09
N GLN A 386 -0.29 26.68 17.89
CA GLN A 386 -0.02 26.40 19.32
C GLN A 386 1.15 25.42 19.51
N ARG A 387 1.51 24.64 18.47
CA ARG A 387 2.61 23.66 18.49
C ARG A 387 3.89 24.21 17.87
N LEU A 388 3.89 25.44 17.38
CA LEU A 388 5.04 26.09 16.76
C LEU A 388 5.64 27.12 17.69
N SER A 389 6.95 27.07 17.89
CA SER A 389 7.71 28.10 18.62
C SER A 389 8.95 28.51 17.86
N GLY A 390 9.44 29.73 18.09
CA GLY A 390 10.68 30.25 17.53
C GLY A 390 11.68 30.62 18.63
N ARG A 391 12.97 30.30 18.45
CA ARG A 391 14.03 30.62 19.39
C ARG A 391 15.29 31.13 18.69
N LEU A 392 16.06 31.99 19.37
CA LEU A 392 17.36 32.50 18.89
C LEU A 392 18.54 31.78 19.52
N SER A 393 18.32 30.96 20.52
CA SER A 393 19.36 30.22 21.23
C SER A 393 18.85 28.85 21.68
N LEU A 394 19.78 27.91 21.81
CA LEU A 394 19.52 26.61 22.39
C LEU A 394 19.37 26.72 23.91
N ASP A 395 18.34 26.11 24.46
CA ASP A 395 18.13 25.98 25.90
C ASP A 395 18.33 24.51 26.29
N PRO A 396 19.38 24.18 27.06
CA PRO A 396 19.66 22.81 27.48
C PRO A 396 18.51 22.16 28.27
N ALA A 397 17.73 22.98 29.00
CA ALA A 397 16.59 22.49 29.79
C ALA A 397 15.38 22.05 28.93
N HIS A 398 15.32 22.47 27.66
CA HIS A 398 14.22 22.20 26.75
C HIS A 398 14.70 21.62 25.41
N SER A 399 15.76 20.83 25.44
CA SER A 399 16.34 20.24 24.23
C SER A 399 15.55 19.01 23.81
N PRO A 400 14.97 18.99 22.60
CA PRO A 400 14.32 17.82 22.05
C PRO A 400 15.36 16.75 21.71
N ALA A 401 14.92 15.50 21.65
CA ALA A 401 15.80 14.37 21.36
C ALA A 401 16.30 14.33 19.90
N LEU A 402 15.72 15.14 18.99
CA LEU A 402 16.04 15.18 17.58
C LEU A 402 16.08 16.63 17.07
N ALA A 403 17.16 16.94 16.37
CA ALA A 403 17.32 18.18 15.62
C ALA A 403 17.39 17.90 14.12
N LEU A 404 16.66 18.67 13.33
CA LEU A 404 16.67 18.65 11.86
C LEU A 404 17.34 19.91 11.35
N ALA A 405 18.35 19.79 10.51
CA ALA A 405 19.07 20.91 9.95
C ALA A 405 19.13 20.82 8.42
N SER A 406 18.87 21.95 7.74
CA SER A 406 19.26 22.11 6.34
C SER A 406 20.78 22.32 6.22
N THR A 407 21.33 22.13 5.02
CA THR A 407 22.77 22.25 4.76
C THR A 407 23.36 23.57 5.28
N ALA A 408 22.64 24.68 5.13
CA ALA A 408 23.08 25.99 5.56
C ALA A 408 23.24 26.13 7.09
N HIS A 409 22.55 25.31 7.86
CA HIS A 409 22.47 25.42 9.32
C HIS A 409 23.30 24.37 10.08
N LEU A 410 23.87 23.37 9.37
CA LEU A 410 24.55 22.23 9.99
C LEU A 410 25.71 22.62 10.92
N ALA A 411 26.61 23.47 10.43
CA ALA A 411 27.83 23.79 11.14
C ALA A 411 27.56 24.51 12.47
N TRP A 412 26.68 25.49 12.44
CA TRP A 412 26.36 26.24 13.64
C TRP A 412 25.48 25.47 14.62
N LEU A 413 24.45 24.78 14.11
CA LEU A 413 23.58 23.99 14.98
C LEU A 413 24.39 22.90 15.67
N GLY A 414 25.23 22.17 14.93
CA GLY A 414 26.08 21.12 15.48
C GLY A 414 27.06 21.59 16.54
N ALA A 415 27.59 22.81 16.43
CA ALA A 415 28.48 23.37 17.43
C ALA A 415 27.78 23.73 18.75
N GLY A 416 26.46 23.93 18.74
CA GLY A 416 25.68 24.37 19.90
C GLY A 416 24.74 23.32 20.49
N LEU A 417 24.58 22.16 19.86
CA LEU A 417 23.65 21.12 20.36
C LEU A 417 24.13 20.54 21.68
N PRO A 418 23.23 20.40 22.69
CA PRO A 418 23.54 19.70 23.92
C PRO A 418 23.86 18.23 23.68
N GLU A 419 24.65 17.65 24.60
CA GLU A 419 24.96 16.23 24.59
C GLU A 419 23.67 15.36 24.62
N GLY A 420 23.58 14.35 23.77
CA GLY A 420 22.42 13.47 23.67
C GLY A 420 21.32 13.92 22.71
N VAL A 421 21.41 15.12 22.12
CA VAL A 421 20.53 15.53 21.01
C VAL A 421 21.11 15.02 19.70
N GLU A 422 20.31 14.23 18.98
CA GLU A 422 20.74 13.69 17.69
C GLU A 422 20.41 14.66 16.56
N MET A 423 21.39 14.90 15.69
CA MET A 423 21.20 15.76 14.50
C MET A 423 21.04 14.92 13.25
N VAL A 424 19.99 15.25 12.48
CA VAL A 424 19.71 14.69 11.17
C VAL A 424 19.82 15.80 10.13
N HIS A 425 20.56 15.56 9.08
CA HIS A 425 20.73 16.47 7.97
C HIS A 425 19.61 16.28 6.94
N TRP A 426 18.93 17.35 6.56
CA TRP A 426 18.07 17.37 5.39
C TRP A 426 18.89 17.78 4.16
N VAL A 427 19.11 16.80 3.27
CA VAL A 427 19.91 17.01 2.06
C VAL A 427 19.01 17.57 0.96
N GLU A 428 19.29 18.79 0.54
CA GLU A 428 18.61 19.44 -0.58
C GLU A 428 19.08 18.84 -1.92
N ASP A 429 18.35 19.12 -3.01
CA ASP A 429 18.67 18.56 -4.32
C ASP A 429 20.08 19.02 -4.77
N GLY A 430 20.89 18.06 -5.23
CA GLY A 430 22.29 18.31 -5.59
C GLY A 430 23.28 18.36 -4.41
N GLY A 431 22.82 18.36 -3.16
CA GLY A 431 23.68 18.34 -1.97
C GLY A 431 24.27 16.96 -1.66
N GLU A 432 25.30 16.93 -0.83
CA GLU A 432 25.90 15.69 -0.30
C GLU A 432 25.57 15.49 1.18
N PRO A 433 25.46 14.23 1.66
CA PRO A 433 25.23 13.94 3.07
C PRO A 433 26.44 14.36 3.92
N GLN A 434 26.20 15.13 5.00
CA GLN A 434 27.25 15.67 5.86
C GLN A 434 27.11 15.22 7.32
N GLN A 435 26.17 14.33 7.62
CA GLN A 435 25.94 13.80 8.98
C GLN A 435 25.84 12.28 8.95
N ALA A 436 26.02 11.67 10.12
CA ALA A 436 25.91 10.22 10.30
C ALA A 436 24.57 9.66 9.79
N VAL A 437 23.49 10.45 9.90
CA VAL A 437 22.19 10.14 9.30
C VAL A 437 21.69 11.36 8.53
N SER A 438 21.36 11.16 7.27
CA SER A 438 20.84 12.22 6.39
C SER A 438 19.55 11.78 5.72
N LEU A 439 18.59 12.70 5.59
CA LEU A 439 17.32 12.54 4.89
C LEU A 439 17.44 13.19 3.51
N ARG A 440 17.29 12.42 2.46
CA ARG A 440 17.30 12.92 1.08
C ARG A 440 15.97 12.58 0.41
N PRO A 441 15.02 13.52 0.31
CA PRO A 441 13.81 13.30 -0.46
C PRO A 441 14.14 13.20 -1.95
N ALA A 442 13.32 12.46 -2.69
CA ALA A 442 13.42 12.45 -4.14
C ALA A 442 13.14 13.85 -4.72
N PRO A 443 13.87 14.27 -5.76
CA PRO A 443 13.68 15.59 -6.39
C PRO A 443 12.36 15.63 -7.16
N ALA A 444 11.29 16.01 -6.48
CA ALA A 444 9.95 16.15 -7.04
C ALA A 444 9.15 17.21 -6.27
N ARG A 445 8.22 17.87 -6.94
CA ARG A 445 7.32 18.86 -6.29
C ARG A 445 6.55 18.27 -5.10
N ARG A 446 6.20 16.98 -5.17
CA ARG A 446 5.58 16.20 -4.10
C ARG A 446 6.33 14.87 -3.97
N PRO A 447 7.45 14.84 -3.25
CA PRO A 447 8.23 13.62 -3.10
C PRO A 447 7.40 12.54 -2.40
N ARG A 448 7.60 11.30 -2.82
CA ARG A 448 6.99 10.10 -2.20
C ARG A 448 8.04 9.22 -1.54
N LEU A 449 9.30 9.42 -1.87
CA LEU A 449 10.47 8.70 -1.40
C LEU A 449 11.34 9.63 -0.56
N CYS A 450 11.91 9.09 0.52
CA CYS A 450 13.03 9.68 1.25
C CYS A 450 14.11 8.61 1.47
N GLU A 451 15.28 8.81 0.90
CA GLU A 451 16.45 8.01 1.25
C GLU A 451 16.94 8.41 2.65
N ILE A 452 17.09 7.43 3.52
CA ILE A 452 17.76 7.56 4.81
C ILE A 452 19.20 7.15 4.57
N ILE A 453 20.08 8.11 4.32
CA ILE A 453 21.50 7.84 4.08
C ILE A 453 22.20 7.67 5.42
N VAL A 454 22.77 6.49 5.64
CA VAL A 454 23.36 6.05 6.91
C VAL A 454 24.85 5.86 6.70
N GLN A 455 25.68 6.57 7.48
CA GLN A 455 27.12 6.36 7.53
C GLN A 455 27.47 5.23 8.51
N GLU A 456 28.65 4.62 8.35
CA GLU A 456 29.06 3.44 9.11
C GLU A 456 28.93 3.60 10.65
N ALA A 457 29.22 4.78 11.18
CA ALA A 457 29.16 5.07 12.61
C ALA A 457 27.78 5.56 13.12
N ALA A 458 26.73 5.49 12.31
CA ALA A 458 25.43 6.06 12.68
C ALA A 458 24.73 5.29 13.80
N PRO A 459 24.27 5.96 14.88
CA PRO A 459 23.53 5.32 15.95
C PRO A 459 22.19 4.76 15.44
N ALA A 460 21.84 3.52 15.82
CA ALA A 460 20.59 2.89 15.41
C ALA A 460 19.34 3.71 15.79
N LEU A 461 19.38 4.42 16.92
CA LEU A 461 18.30 5.28 17.38
C LEU A 461 18.08 6.48 16.45
N SER A 462 19.17 7.10 15.95
CA SER A 462 19.11 8.20 14.98
C SER A 462 18.47 7.77 13.67
N VAL A 463 18.82 6.58 13.17
CA VAL A 463 18.21 6.00 11.96
C VAL A 463 16.72 5.75 12.17
N GLN A 464 16.34 5.24 13.35
CA GLN A 464 14.94 5.02 13.70
C GLN A 464 14.14 6.34 13.75
N ARG A 465 14.69 7.36 14.40
CA ARG A 465 14.05 8.69 14.51
C ARG A 465 13.91 9.36 13.15
N ALA A 466 14.96 9.30 12.32
CA ALA A 466 14.94 9.81 10.95
C ALA A 466 13.88 9.10 10.08
N SER A 467 13.79 7.77 10.18
CA SER A 467 12.78 6.99 9.46
C SER A 467 11.35 7.38 9.89
N ARG A 468 11.12 7.58 11.19
CA ARG A 468 9.83 8.05 11.71
C ARG A 468 9.49 9.47 11.22
N LEU A 469 10.47 10.37 11.19
CA LEU A 469 10.29 11.73 10.68
C LEU A 469 9.87 11.69 9.20
N ALA A 470 10.54 10.89 8.37
CA ALA A 470 10.15 10.70 6.96
C ALA A 470 8.71 10.17 6.83
N MET A 471 8.32 9.18 7.64
CA MET A 471 6.95 8.65 7.61
C MET A 471 5.90 9.69 8.04
N ARG A 472 6.18 10.55 9.02
CA ARG A 472 5.30 11.67 9.42
C ARG A 472 5.13 12.68 8.29
N LEU A 473 6.18 12.89 7.51
CA LEU A 473 6.13 13.70 6.28
C LEU A 473 5.43 12.98 5.11
N LYS A 474 4.83 11.79 5.35
CA LYS A 474 4.17 10.95 4.32
C LYS A 474 5.11 10.48 3.20
N LEU A 475 6.40 10.39 3.52
CA LEU A 475 7.43 9.85 2.64
C LEU A 475 7.67 8.37 2.94
N THR A 476 7.95 7.58 1.92
CA THR A 476 8.41 6.19 2.09
C THR A 476 9.90 6.22 2.42
N PRO A 477 10.33 5.83 3.63
CA PRO A 477 11.73 5.80 4.00
C PRO A 477 12.42 4.58 3.36
N LEU A 478 13.54 4.80 2.69
CA LEU A 478 14.41 3.72 2.22
C LEU A 478 15.81 3.92 2.78
N ARG A 479 16.32 2.91 3.50
CA ARG A 479 17.66 2.95 4.04
C ARG A 479 18.67 2.65 2.94
N VAL A 480 19.64 3.55 2.80
CA VAL A 480 20.81 3.40 1.93
C VAL A 480 22.08 3.72 2.71
N PHE A 481 23.22 3.14 2.32
CA PHE A 481 24.46 3.30 3.05
C PHE A 481 25.45 4.15 2.25
N GLU A 482 26.17 5.00 2.96
CA GLU A 482 27.23 5.89 2.48
C GLU A 482 26.77 6.95 1.47
N ARG A 483 25.93 6.61 0.50
CA ARG A 483 25.58 7.47 -0.63
C ARG A 483 24.19 7.18 -1.20
N SER A 484 23.64 8.14 -1.96
CA SER A 484 22.32 8.02 -2.58
C SER A 484 22.30 6.96 -3.70
N ALA A 485 21.43 5.96 -3.57
CA ALA A 485 21.15 4.99 -4.61
C ALA A 485 20.42 5.64 -5.79
N LEU A 486 19.42 6.51 -5.51
CA LEU A 486 18.66 7.23 -6.54
C LEU A 486 19.57 8.07 -7.45
N ALA A 487 20.52 8.81 -6.85
CA ALA A 487 21.44 9.63 -7.63
C ALA A 487 22.30 8.78 -8.59
N GLN A 488 22.78 7.62 -8.12
CA GLN A 488 23.61 6.74 -8.96
C GLN A 488 22.81 6.05 -10.07
N LEU A 489 21.60 5.58 -9.77
CA LEU A 489 20.73 4.95 -10.77
C LEU A 489 20.32 5.95 -11.86
N ARG A 490 19.94 7.18 -11.49
CA ARG A 490 19.63 8.26 -12.43
C ARG A 490 20.86 8.64 -13.28
N ALA A 491 22.03 8.74 -12.66
CA ALA A 491 23.26 9.04 -13.37
C ALA A 491 23.63 7.94 -14.38
N ALA A 492 23.40 6.67 -14.05
CA ALA A 492 23.65 5.56 -14.97
C ALA A 492 22.72 5.62 -16.20
N ALA A 493 21.43 5.85 -15.99
CA ALA A 493 20.46 6.02 -17.07
C ALA A 493 20.83 7.22 -17.98
N ALA A 494 21.11 8.39 -17.39
CA ALA A 494 21.48 9.59 -18.12
C ALA A 494 22.79 9.43 -18.92
N ARG A 495 23.80 8.77 -18.33
CA ARG A 495 25.06 8.46 -19.04
C ARG A 495 24.83 7.51 -20.21
N ALA A 496 23.98 6.48 -20.04
CA ALA A 496 23.65 5.58 -21.13
C ALA A 496 22.97 6.32 -22.29
N GLU A 497 22.02 7.21 -22.01
CA GLU A 497 21.37 8.05 -23.01
C GLU A 497 22.37 8.98 -23.71
N GLN A 498 23.26 9.63 -22.96
CA GLN A 498 24.29 10.51 -23.51
C GLN A 498 25.27 9.74 -24.42
N GLU A 499 25.75 8.57 -24.00
CA GLU A 499 26.65 7.70 -24.82
C GLU A 499 25.99 7.32 -26.15
N ILE A 500 24.68 6.96 -26.10
CA ILE A 500 23.93 6.61 -27.30
C ILE A 500 23.80 7.81 -28.26
N GLN A 501 23.54 8.99 -27.73
CA GLN A 501 23.39 10.21 -28.54
C GLN A 501 24.71 10.69 -29.16
N THR A 502 25.82 10.53 -28.46
CA THR A 502 27.13 11.06 -28.87
C THR A 502 27.95 10.11 -29.74
N ALA A 503 27.65 8.81 -29.70
CA ALA A 503 28.48 7.79 -30.34
C ALA A 503 28.50 7.82 -31.89
N GLY A 504 27.52 8.47 -32.54
CA GLY A 504 27.46 8.57 -34.01
C GLY A 504 27.29 7.24 -34.76
N ALA A 505 27.08 6.14 -34.01
CA ALA A 505 26.91 4.78 -34.53
C ALA A 505 25.58 4.19 -34.04
N THR A 506 25.08 3.16 -34.73
CA THR A 506 23.84 2.48 -34.29
C THR A 506 24.13 1.61 -33.07
N PRO A 507 23.39 1.78 -31.94
CA PRO A 507 23.60 0.96 -30.77
C PRO A 507 23.26 -0.52 -31.00
N PRO A 508 23.91 -1.46 -30.30
CA PRO A 508 23.71 -2.91 -30.50
C PRO A 508 22.31 -3.39 -30.06
N LEU A 509 21.58 -2.57 -29.29
CA LEU A 509 20.25 -2.81 -28.82
C LEU A 509 19.45 -1.48 -28.85
N PRO A 510 18.10 -1.51 -28.82
CA PRO A 510 17.29 -0.29 -28.71
C PRO A 510 17.71 0.60 -27.54
N SER A 511 17.68 1.91 -27.73
CA SER A 511 18.17 2.89 -26.74
C SER A 511 17.53 2.72 -25.35
N GLU A 512 16.22 2.50 -25.30
CA GLU A 512 15.51 2.23 -24.04
C GLU A 512 16.07 0.96 -23.35
N ARG A 513 16.38 -0.07 -24.14
CA ARG A 513 16.96 -1.32 -23.62
C ARG A 513 18.37 -1.11 -23.08
N MET A 514 19.19 -0.31 -23.75
CA MET A 514 20.54 0.05 -23.29
C MET A 514 20.49 0.82 -21.94
N ALA A 515 19.59 1.80 -21.82
CA ALA A 515 19.38 2.55 -20.57
C ALA A 515 18.88 1.64 -19.43
N LEU A 516 17.96 0.73 -19.72
CA LEU A 516 17.49 -0.28 -18.77
C LEU A 516 18.64 -1.16 -18.27
N LEU A 517 19.45 -1.69 -19.18
CA LEU A 517 20.60 -2.54 -18.84
C LEU A 517 21.62 -1.82 -17.95
N ALA A 518 21.92 -0.54 -18.23
CA ALA A 518 22.82 0.28 -17.40
C ALA A 518 22.24 0.48 -15.99
N THR A 519 20.92 0.69 -15.89
CA THR A 519 20.24 0.86 -14.61
C THR A 519 20.25 -0.43 -13.80
N ILE A 520 19.91 -1.58 -14.40
CA ILE A 520 19.94 -2.90 -13.74
C ILE A 520 21.36 -3.24 -13.27
N ASN A 521 22.36 -3.04 -14.14
CA ASN A 521 23.75 -3.32 -13.81
C ASN A 521 24.26 -2.45 -12.65
N THR A 522 23.87 -1.17 -12.64
CA THR A 522 24.16 -0.28 -11.51
C THR A 522 23.44 -0.74 -10.25
N GLY A 523 22.19 -1.18 -10.35
CA GLY A 523 21.44 -1.75 -9.22
C GLY A 523 22.14 -2.99 -8.64
N ALA A 524 22.60 -3.90 -9.48
CA ALA A 524 23.38 -5.07 -9.05
C ALA A 524 24.65 -4.67 -8.31
N ARG A 525 25.37 -3.67 -8.81
CA ARG A 525 26.56 -3.12 -8.15
C ARG A 525 26.22 -2.51 -6.77
N LEU A 526 25.16 -1.74 -6.68
CA LEU A 526 24.74 -1.12 -5.41
C LEU A 526 24.36 -2.16 -4.34
N LEU A 527 23.79 -3.28 -4.75
CA LEU A 527 23.52 -4.42 -3.87
C LEU A 527 24.81 -5.08 -3.39
N ARG A 528 25.74 -5.39 -4.30
CA ARG A 528 27.03 -6.01 -3.99
C ARG A 528 27.89 -5.12 -3.08
N GLU A 529 27.86 -3.80 -3.28
CA GLU A 529 28.58 -2.82 -2.47
C GLU A 529 27.87 -2.51 -1.13
N GLY A 530 26.69 -3.08 -0.87
CA GLY A 530 25.92 -2.87 0.34
C GLY A 530 25.28 -1.47 0.44
N VAL A 531 25.26 -0.69 -0.64
CA VAL A 531 24.59 0.64 -0.66
C VAL A 531 23.09 0.49 -0.52
N SER A 532 22.50 -0.51 -1.16
CA SER A 532 21.10 -0.90 -0.98
C SER A 532 21.04 -2.33 -0.42
N LEU A 533 20.08 -2.57 0.47
CA LEU A 533 19.97 -3.87 1.15
C LEU A 533 19.25 -4.93 0.31
N ARG A 534 18.32 -4.51 -0.53
CA ARG A 534 17.42 -5.41 -1.27
C ARG A 534 17.18 -4.92 -2.69
N PRO A 535 16.98 -5.84 -3.63
CA PRO A 535 16.54 -5.48 -4.99
C PRO A 535 15.25 -4.67 -5.01
N SER A 536 14.28 -5.02 -4.16
CA SER A 536 13.02 -4.29 -4.06
C SER A 536 13.16 -2.85 -3.53
N ASP A 537 14.22 -2.54 -2.80
CA ASP A 537 14.49 -1.16 -2.36
C ASP A 537 14.98 -0.31 -3.56
N ILE A 538 15.77 -0.91 -4.46
CA ILE A 538 16.17 -0.28 -5.73
C ILE A 538 14.94 -0.05 -6.63
N ASP A 539 14.04 -1.04 -6.72
CA ASP A 539 12.79 -0.92 -7.48
C ASP A 539 11.94 0.24 -6.96
N LEU A 540 11.74 0.32 -5.63
CA LEU A 540 11.02 1.44 -5.01
C LEU A 540 11.72 2.78 -5.24
N THR A 541 13.06 2.81 -5.15
CA THR A 541 13.85 4.02 -5.42
C THR A 541 13.55 4.56 -6.81
N MET A 542 13.53 3.71 -7.82
CA MET A 542 13.26 4.13 -9.19
C MET A 542 11.78 4.48 -9.43
N VAL A 543 10.86 3.71 -8.87
CA VAL A 543 9.42 3.96 -9.03
C VAL A 543 8.97 5.22 -8.30
N LEU A 544 9.36 5.40 -7.05
CA LEU A 544 8.91 6.53 -6.23
C LEU A 544 9.77 7.79 -6.42
N GLY A 545 11.04 7.62 -6.79
CA GLY A 545 12.02 8.69 -6.88
C GLY A 545 12.35 9.16 -8.29
N ALA A 546 12.25 8.29 -9.31
CA ALA A 546 12.57 8.61 -10.70
C ALA A 546 11.38 8.50 -11.66
N GLY A 547 10.17 8.16 -11.16
CA GLY A 547 8.99 8.05 -11.99
C GLY A 547 8.95 6.79 -12.88
N TRP A 548 9.67 5.75 -12.51
CA TRP A 548 9.59 4.47 -13.22
C TRP A 548 8.15 3.94 -13.21
N PRO A 549 7.64 3.44 -14.33
CA PRO A 549 6.26 2.96 -14.40
C PRO A 549 5.99 1.83 -13.39
N GLN A 550 4.97 1.99 -12.54
CA GLN A 550 4.64 1.01 -11.49
C GLN A 550 4.30 -0.37 -12.06
N TRP A 551 3.65 -0.41 -13.23
CA TRP A 551 3.28 -1.65 -13.91
C TRP A 551 4.49 -2.46 -14.43
N ARG A 552 5.69 -1.87 -14.45
CA ARG A 552 6.95 -2.56 -14.76
C ARG A 552 7.65 -3.14 -13.50
N GLY A 553 7.27 -2.69 -12.30
CA GLY A 553 7.77 -3.23 -11.03
C GLY A 553 9.13 -2.70 -10.57
N GLY A 554 9.85 -1.99 -11.42
CA GLY A 554 11.20 -1.47 -11.19
C GLY A 554 12.29 -2.25 -11.94
N PRO A 555 13.52 -1.73 -11.97
CA PRO A 555 14.59 -2.28 -12.81
C PRO A 555 15.01 -3.70 -12.42
N MET A 556 15.05 -4.03 -11.12
CA MET A 556 15.48 -5.36 -10.68
C MET A 556 14.42 -6.41 -10.98
N ALA A 557 13.13 -6.06 -10.77
CA ALA A 557 12.00 -6.89 -11.16
C ALA A 557 11.96 -7.14 -12.67
N GLU A 558 12.28 -6.13 -13.49
CA GLU A 558 12.42 -6.31 -14.94
C GLU A 558 13.62 -7.18 -15.31
N GLY A 559 14.72 -7.06 -14.58
CA GLY A 559 15.88 -7.94 -14.74
C GLY A 559 15.51 -9.41 -14.56
N ASP A 560 14.71 -9.72 -13.54
CA ASP A 560 14.19 -11.06 -13.31
C ASP A 560 13.23 -11.53 -14.42
N MET A 561 12.39 -10.62 -14.94
CA MET A 561 11.47 -10.92 -16.06
C MET A 561 12.20 -11.18 -17.37
N ILE A 562 13.33 -10.51 -17.62
CA ILE A 562 14.21 -10.74 -18.77
C ILE A 562 14.89 -12.11 -18.62
N GLY A 563 15.22 -12.49 -17.39
CA GLY A 563 16.04 -13.64 -17.04
C GLY A 563 17.53 -13.32 -17.08
N LEU A 564 18.25 -13.68 -16.02
CA LEU A 564 19.65 -13.25 -15.81
C LEU A 564 20.62 -13.73 -16.89
N LEU A 565 20.37 -14.87 -17.54
CA LEU A 565 21.19 -15.35 -18.66
C LEU A 565 21.08 -14.43 -19.89
N VAL A 566 19.86 -14.02 -20.21
CA VAL A 566 19.59 -13.07 -21.32
C VAL A 566 20.16 -11.70 -20.96
N LEU A 567 19.92 -11.24 -19.75
CA LEU A 567 20.45 -9.97 -19.21
C LEU A 567 21.98 -9.92 -19.35
N ARG A 568 22.68 -10.96 -18.90
CA ARG A 568 24.14 -11.08 -19.04
C ARG A 568 24.60 -11.02 -20.50
N HIS A 569 23.92 -11.76 -21.38
CA HIS A 569 24.26 -11.77 -22.81
C HIS A 569 24.11 -10.36 -23.41
N GLU A 570 23.03 -9.68 -23.15
CA GLU A 570 22.78 -8.33 -23.65
C GLU A 570 23.76 -7.30 -23.07
N LEU A 571 24.08 -7.39 -21.78
CA LEU A 571 25.10 -6.56 -21.13
C LEU A 571 26.47 -6.73 -21.79
N ARG A 572 26.90 -7.97 -22.10
CA ARG A 572 28.17 -8.24 -22.81
C ARG A 572 28.17 -7.65 -24.21
N ARG A 573 27.07 -7.70 -24.94
CA ARG A 573 26.92 -7.03 -26.23
C ARG A 573 27.04 -5.51 -26.09
N ALA A 574 26.42 -4.93 -25.10
CA ALA A 574 26.48 -3.50 -24.83
C ALA A 574 27.87 -3.07 -24.31
N ALA A 575 28.57 -3.92 -23.54
CA ALA A 575 29.91 -3.66 -23.03
C ALA A 575 30.97 -3.46 -24.14
N ALA A 576 30.77 -4.04 -25.34
CA ALA A 576 31.59 -3.77 -26.49
C ALA A 576 31.52 -2.29 -26.94
N TRP A 577 30.44 -1.60 -26.61
CA TRP A 577 30.27 -0.18 -26.88
C TRP A 577 30.95 0.70 -25.81
N ASN A 578 30.64 0.46 -24.53
CA ASN A 578 31.28 1.11 -23.38
C ASN A 578 31.31 0.14 -22.18
N ALA A 579 32.52 -0.42 -21.92
CA ALA A 579 32.72 -1.40 -20.86
C ALA A 579 32.37 -0.87 -19.45
N ALA A 580 32.59 0.42 -19.19
CA ALA A 580 32.36 1.02 -17.86
C ALA A 580 30.89 1.02 -17.45
N LEU A 581 29.95 1.09 -18.40
CA LEU A 581 28.52 1.09 -18.14
C LEU A 581 27.89 -0.30 -18.17
N TRP A 582 28.34 -1.15 -19.11
CA TRP A 582 27.64 -2.39 -19.45
C TRP A 582 28.40 -3.67 -19.19
N THR A 583 29.67 -3.64 -18.67
CA THR A 583 30.26 -4.89 -18.17
C THR A 583 29.38 -5.47 -17.08
N PRO A 584 28.91 -6.73 -17.21
CA PRO A 584 28.05 -7.34 -16.19
C PRO A 584 28.69 -7.30 -14.81
N ASP A 585 27.96 -6.83 -13.81
CA ASP A 585 28.42 -6.87 -12.41
C ASP A 585 28.57 -8.33 -11.95
N THR A 586 29.53 -8.59 -11.05
CA THR A 586 29.84 -9.93 -10.54
C THR A 586 28.65 -10.55 -9.81
N LEU A 587 27.78 -9.77 -9.18
CA LEU A 587 26.56 -10.27 -8.55
C LEU A 587 25.65 -11.01 -9.55
N ILE A 588 25.55 -10.52 -10.80
CA ILE A 588 24.74 -11.18 -11.84
C ILE A 588 25.33 -12.57 -12.15
N GLU A 589 26.66 -12.67 -12.26
CA GLU A 589 27.33 -13.97 -12.51
C GLU A 589 27.15 -14.93 -11.33
N GLU A 590 27.24 -14.43 -10.09
CA GLU A 590 27.04 -15.22 -8.86
C GLU A 590 25.61 -15.77 -8.79
N LEU A 591 24.59 -14.95 -9.05
CA LEU A 591 23.20 -15.38 -9.07
C LEU A 591 22.95 -16.46 -10.13
N ILE A 592 23.50 -16.27 -11.35
CA ILE A 592 23.39 -17.28 -12.41
C ILE A 592 24.03 -18.61 -11.97
N GLN A 593 25.21 -18.59 -11.33
CA GLN A 593 25.87 -19.80 -10.86
C GLN A 593 25.06 -20.56 -9.79
N ARG A 594 24.33 -19.83 -8.94
CA ARG A 594 23.47 -20.41 -7.90
C ARG A 594 22.08 -20.84 -8.43
N GLY A 595 21.70 -20.39 -9.62
CA GLY A 595 20.33 -20.54 -10.11
C GLY A 595 19.32 -19.61 -9.45
N ASP A 596 19.80 -18.56 -8.77
CA ASP A 596 19.02 -17.56 -8.05
C ASP A 596 18.61 -16.40 -8.98
N ARG A 597 17.67 -15.59 -8.50
CA ARG A 597 17.18 -14.34 -9.11
C ARG A 597 17.46 -13.16 -8.19
N PHE A 598 17.30 -11.94 -8.68
CA PHE A 598 17.32 -10.77 -7.81
C PHE A 598 16.25 -10.85 -6.72
N SER A 599 15.05 -11.32 -7.03
CA SER A 599 13.96 -11.47 -6.06
C SER A 599 14.28 -12.38 -4.89
N ASP A 600 15.21 -13.32 -5.03
CA ASP A 600 15.62 -14.25 -3.97
C ASP A 600 16.50 -13.58 -2.90
N LEU A 601 17.04 -12.38 -3.20
CA LEU A 601 17.77 -11.54 -2.25
C LEU A 601 16.87 -10.62 -1.40
N ASN A 602 15.55 -10.70 -1.49
CA ASN A 602 14.60 -9.78 -0.83
C ASN A 602 14.30 -10.14 0.64
#